data_a3bb4905ad8f71a035a8540cd73fb789
#
_entry.id   a3bb4905ad8f71a035a8540cd73fb789
#
_cell.length_a   1.000
_cell.length_b   1.000
_cell.length_c   1.000
_cell.angle_alpha   90.00
_cell.angle_beta   90.00
_cell.angle_gamma   90.00
#
_symmetry.space_group_name_H-M   'P 1'
#
loop_
_entity.id
_entity.type
_entity.pdbx_description
1 polymer ?
#
loop_
_entity_poly.entity_id
_entity_poly.type
_entity_poly.pdbx_seq_one_letter_code
_entity_poly.pdbx_strand_id
1 'polypeptide(L)'
;MKDYFQSIAKELFKNIQKDEFLILNFDAEESSFVRLNKGKIRQPGNVKQISLSLSLSNRDKKNLKSHVRLNGSINRDKATLIRTLNYLRRELPDLPKDPYLMFSTNVHSTEISEKKKNVDDRENLDYVMRNISNLDLVGIYSSGYIYTGLANSLGQFNWHSDYSFSFDYSIYNENNNAIKLNYSSKNWNNDEFDSILNQGKEKLDVLSKPIKNIEKGEYNVYLEPSALNEIIDMMSWGGFSYKANKIGTSPLHLLNKSEKSLHPSISIDENIKDGISANFNSDGFI
;
A
#
# COMPACT_ATOMS: atom_id res chain seq x y z
N MET A 1 17.74 4.29 -0.30
CA MET A 1 16.81 4.39 -1.45
C MET A 1 16.70 5.80 -2.00
N LYS A 2 16.48 6.83 -1.18
CA LYS A 2 16.33 8.22 -1.66
C LYS A 2 17.48 8.70 -2.56
N ASP A 3 18.73 8.58 -2.09
CA ASP A 3 19.91 9.03 -2.86
C ASP A 3 20.09 8.26 -4.18
N TYR A 4 19.73 6.98 -4.17
CA TYR A 4 19.71 6.14 -5.36
C TYR A 4 18.70 6.69 -6.37
N PHE A 5 17.46 6.98 -5.97
CA PHE A 5 16.44 7.58 -6.84
C PHE A 5 16.85 8.96 -7.34
N GLN A 6 17.38 9.83 -6.47
CA GLN A 6 17.87 11.15 -6.86
C GLN A 6 18.99 11.07 -7.92
N SER A 7 19.91 10.10 -7.75
CA SER A 7 21.02 9.90 -8.71
C SER A 7 20.51 9.46 -10.09
N ILE A 8 19.49 8.58 -10.11
CA ILE A 8 18.84 8.13 -11.36
C ILE A 8 18.08 9.29 -12.01
N ALA A 9 17.27 10.01 -11.24
CA ALA A 9 16.48 11.14 -11.75
C ALA A 9 17.37 12.22 -12.38
N LYS A 10 18.43 12.62 -11.68
CA LYS A 10 19.42 13.58 -12.20
C LYS A 10 20.01 13.15 -13.54
N GLU A 11 20.32 11.86 -13.70
CA GLU A 11 20.90 11.35 -14.95
C GLU A 11 19.88 11.37 -16.09
N LEU A 12 18.65 10.93 -15.83
CA LEU A 12 17.60 10.94 -16.85
C LEU A 12 17.24 12.36 -17.29
N PHE A 13 17.16 13.31 -16.35
CA PHE A 13 16.85 14.71 -16.70
C PHE A 13 17.94 15.41 -17.51
N LYS A 14 19.22 15.01 -17.41
CA LYS A 14 20.28 15.50 -18.32
C LYS A 14 20.05 15.08 -19.78
N ASN A 15 19.30 14.01 -20.00
CA ASN A 15 19.04 13.44 -21.31
C ASN A 15 17.69 13.89 -21.91
N ILE A 16 16.95 14.79 -21.25
CA ILE A 16 15.69 15.34 -21.76
C ILE A 16 15.97 16.33 -22.89
N GLN A 17 15.19 16.23 -23.96
CA GLN A 17 15.25 17.12 -25.11
C GLN A 17 14.28 18.29 -24.96
N LYS A 18 14.47 19.30 -25.82
CA LYS A 18 13.53 20.42 -25.90
C LYS A 18 12.13 19.89 -26.23
N ASP A 19 11.13 20.43 -25.55
CA ASP A 19 9.69 20.08 -25.71
C ASP A 19 9.29 18.71 -25.13
N GLU A 20 10.19 18.02 -24.45
CA GLU A 20 9.89 16.82 -23.67
C GLU A 20 9.61 17.16 -22.21
N PHE A 21 8.68 16.41 -21.63
CA PHE A 21 8.40 16.42 -20.20
C PHE A 21 8.44 14.99 -19.66
N LEU A 22 9.24 14.76 -18.65
CA LEU A 22 9.41 13.44 -18.04
C LEU A 22 8.97 13.44 -16.59
N ILE A 23 8.09 12.49 -16.25
CA ILE A 23 7.76 12.13 -14.87
C ILE A 23 8.35 10.76 -14.57
N LEU A 24 8.93 10.64 -13.39
CA LEU A 24 9.48 9.43 -12.81
C LEU A 24 8.71 9.09 -11.54
N ASN A 25 8.13 7.90 -11.49
CA ASN A 25 7.52 7.35 -10.28
C ASN A 25 8.35 6.16 -9.81
N PHE A 26 8.86 6.25 -8.59
CA PHE A 26 9.74 5.28 -7.96
C PHE A 26 8.99 4.55 -6.87
N ASP A 27 9.03 3.23 -6.90
CA ASP A 27 8.47 2.36 -5.88
C ASP A 27 9.51 1.33 -5.47
N ALA A 28 9.71 1.16 -4.16
CA ALA A 28 10.58 0.13 -3.65
C ALA A 28 10.09 -0.43 -2.30
N GLU A 29 10.49 -1.66 -2.06
CA GLU A 29 10.25 -2.39 -0.82
C GLU A 29 11.55 -3.03 -0.34
N GLU A 30 11.81 -2.91 0.97
CA GLU A 30 12.82 -3.67 1.70
C GLU A 30 12.16 -4.23 2.95
N SER A 31 11.76 -5.50 2.89
CA SER A 31 11.00 -6.17 3.95
C SER A 31 11.53 -7.57 4.25
N SER A 32 11.19 -8.05 5.43
CA SER A 32 11.38 -9.42 5.87
C SER A 32 10.04 -10.04 6.18
N PHE A 33 9.89 -11.32 5.94
CA PHE A 33 8.69 -12.05 6.33
C PHE A 33 9.02 -13.41 6.95
N VAL A 34 8.11 -13.88 7.80
CA VAL A 34 8.17 -15.22 8.39
C VAL A 34 6.79 -15.85 8.27
N ARG A 35 6.72 -16.97 7.53
CA ARG A 35 5.52 -17.81 7.50
C ARG A 35 5.55 -18.79 8.65
N LEU A 36 4.43 -18.89 9.35
CA LEU A 36 4.22 -19.75 10.49
C LEU A 36 3.23 -20.87 10.16
N ASN A 37 3.44 -22.04 10.74
CA ASN A 37 2.52 -23.15 10.69
C ASN A 37 2.62 -23.96 11.97
N LYS A 38 1.48 -24.25 12.61
CA LYS A 38 1.40 -24.92 13.91
C LYS A 38 2.30 -24.26 14.97
N GLY A 39 2.24 -22.93 15.06
CA GLY A 39 3.03 -22.14 15.98
C GLY A 39 4.54 -22.18 15.76
N LYS A 40 5.02 -22.66 14.61
CA LYS A 40 6.46 -22.81 14.29
C LYS A 40 6.82 -22.08 13.00
N ILE A 41 8.05 -21.60 12.91
CA ILE A 41 8.59 -21.01 11.69
C ILE A 41 8.66 -22.09 10.60
N ARG A 42 7.99 -21.85 9.49
CA ARG A 42 8.04 -22.69 8.30
C ARG A 42 8.96 -22.14 7.23
N GLN A 43 8.89 -20.83 6.98
CA GLN A 43 9.66 -20.18 5.91
C GLN A 43 9.95 -18.73 6.28
N PRO A 44 11.21 -18.38 6.57
CA PRO A 44 11.65 -16.99 6.60
C PRO A 44 12.04 -16.54 5.18
N GLY A 45 11.97 -15.24 4.93
CA GLY A 45 12.46 -14.66 3.68
C GLY A 45 12.62 -13.15 3.77
N ASN A 46 13.39 -12.61 2.82
CA ASN A 46 13.57 -11.18 2.64
C ASN A 46 13.11 -10.79 1.24
N VAL A 47 12.52 -9.62 1.13
CA VAL A 47 12.08 -9.03 -0.14
C VAL A 47 12.84 -7.74 -0.34
N LYS A 48 13.41 -7.59 -1.53
CA LYS A 48 13.94 -6.32 -2.02
C LYS A 48 13.48 -6.14 -3.45
N GLN A 49 12.59 -5.19 -3.66
CA GLN A 49 12.05 -4.88 -4.97
C GLN A 49 12.22 -3.40 -5.23
N ILE A 50 12.61 -3.05 -6.44
CA ILE A 50 12.77 -1.67 -6.87
C ILE A 50 12.17 -1.57 -8.27
N SER A 51 11.35 -0.58 -8.49
CA SER A 51 10.78 -0.27 -9.80
C SER A 51 10.75 1.22 -10.07
N LEU A 52 10.76 1.56 -11.35
CA LEU A 52 10.63 2.93 -11.82
C LEU A 52 9.69 2.96 -13.03
N SER A 53 8.68 3.80 -12.96
CA SER A 53 7.84 4.15 -14.10
C SER A 53 8.33 5.45 -14.70
N LEU A 54 8.55 5.45 -16.02
CA LEU A 54 8.88 6.63 -16.81
C LEU A 54 7.65 7.03 -17.62
N SER A 55 7.20 8.26 -17.50
CA SER A 55 6.13 8.84 -18.32
C SER A 55 6.71 10.00 -19.13
N LEU A 56 6.90 9.78 -20.42
CA LEU A 56 7.41 10.80 -21.36
C LEU A 56 6.26 11.45 -22.11
N SER A 57 6.16 12.76 -22.05
CA SER A 57 5.17 13.55 -22.77
C SER A 57 5.84 14.61 -23.63
N ASN A 58 5.10 15.14 -24.62
CA ASN A 58 5.55 16.26 -25.45
C ASN A 58 4.48 17.38 -25.49
N ARG A 59 4.79 18.50 -26.16
CA ARG A 59 3.87 19.63 -26.33
C ARG A 59 2.57 19.29 -27.08
N ASP A 60 2.60 18.27 -27.92
CA ASP A 60 1.43 17.81 -28.67
C ASP A 60 0.44 16.99 -27.83
N LYS A 61 0.65 16.92 -26.50
CA LYS A 61 -0.13 16.09 -25.58
C LYS A 61 -0.08 14.60 -25.92
N LYS A 62 1.01 14.12 -26.46
CA LYS A 62 1.27 12.68 -26.59
C LYS A 62 1.98 12.22 -25.34
N ASN A 63 1.65 11.04 -24.88
CA ASN A 63 2.25 10.44 -23.66
C ASN A 63 2.49 8.96 -23.86
N LEU A 64 3.63 8.49 -23.40
CA LEU A 64 3.96 7.07 -23.34
C LEU A 64 4.60 6.73 -21.99
N LYS A 65 4.15 5.65 -21.38
CA LYS A 65 4.64 5.18 -20.09
C LYS A 65 5.35 3.83 -20.26
N SER A 66 6.42 3.64 -19.50
CA SER A 66 7.10 2.34 -19.36
C SER A 66 7.43 2.10 -17.90
N HIS A 67 7.24 0.84 -17.46
CA HIS A 67 7.58 0.39 -16.13
C HIS A 67 8.82 -0.52 -16.20
N VAL A 68 9.82 -0.25 -15.37
CA VAL A 68 11.10 -0.97 -15.37
C VAL A 68 11.41 -1.47 -13.97
N ARG A 69 11.65 -2.78 -13.84
CA ARG A 69 12.26 -3.33 -12.62
C ARG A 69 13.74 -3.03 -12.57
N LEU A 70 14.21 -2.57 -11.43
CA LEU A 70 15.59 -2.18 -11.18
C LEU A 70 16.26 -3.20 -10.25
N ASN A 71 17.59 -3.29 -10.32
CA ASN A 71 18.35 -4.23 -9.49
C ASN A 71 19.13 -3.58 -8.34
N GLY A 72 19.08 -2.24 -8.24
CA GLY A 72 19.79 -1.45 -7.23
C GLY A 72 21.24 -1.11 -7.60
N SER A 73 21.70 -1.49 -8.79
CA SER A 73 23.01 -1.11 -9.31
C SER A 73 22.91 0.17 -10.14
N ILE A 74 23.36 1.30 -9.61
CA ILE A 74 23.24 2.61 -10.25
C ILE A 74 23.69 2.58 -11.72
N ASN A 75 24.85 1.99 -12.02
CA ASN A 75 25.41 2.01 -13.38
C ASN A 75 24.58 1.16 -14.36
N ARG A 76 24.15 -0.03 -13.94
CA ARG A 76 23.32 -0.91 -14.78
C ARG A 76 21.95 -0.34 -15.00
N ASP A 77 21.35 0.17 -13.92
CA ASP A 77 20.00 0.70 -13.95
C ASP A 77 19.92 1.98 -14.77
N LYS A 78 20.91 2.91 -14.66
CA LYS A 78 21.02 4.09 -15.52
C LYS A 78 21.08 3.71 -17.00
N ALA A 79 21.92 2.75 -17.37
CA ALA A 79 22.05 2.32 -18.76
C ALA A 79 20.73 1.74 -19.30
N THR A 80 20.01 0.96 -18.49
CA THR A 80 18.69 0.42 -18.84
C THR A 80 17.65 1.51 -19.00
N LEU A 81 17.61 2.46 -18.08
CA LEU A 81 16.65 3.56 -18.09
C LEU A 81 16.86 4.54 -19.23
N ILE A 82 18.12 4.83 -19.60
CA ILE A 82 18.43 5.65 -20.79
C ILE A 82 17.96 4.94 -22.07
N ARG A 83 18.16 3.62 -22.18
CA ARG A 83 17.61 2.85 -23.32
C ARG A 83 16.08 2.91 -23.36
N THR A 84 15.43 2.78 -22.20
CA THR A 84 13.98 2.90 -22.09
C THR A 84 13.50 4.30 -22.48
N LEU A 85 14.17 5.36 -22.02
CA LEU A 85 13.85 6.74 -22.41
C LEU A 85 13.96 6.94 -23.93
N ASN A 86 15.03 6.42 -24.54
CA ASN A 86 15.21 6.51 -26.00
C ASN A 86 14.16 5.69 -26.77
N TYR A 87 13.73 4.57 -26.23
CA TYR A 87 12.61 3.80 -26.78
C TYR A 87 11.31 4.61 -26.73
N LEU A 88 10.95 5.17 -25.56
CA LEU A 88 9.76 6.01 -25.41
C LEU A 88 9.77 7.19 -26.41
N ARG A 89 10.92 7.84 -26.55
CA ARG A 89 11.11 8.97 -27.47
C ARG A 89 10.88 8.60 -28.93
N ARG A 90 11.31 7.40 -29.35
CA ARG A 90 11.14 6.91 -30.72
C ARG A 90 9.69 6.60 -31.02
N GLU A 91 8.96 5.99 -30.08
CA GLU A 91 7.57 5.55 -30.28
C GLU A 91 6.55 6.71 -30.08
N LEU A 92 6.89 7.71 -29.28
CA LEU A 92 5.99 8.80 -28.89
C LEU A 92 5.36 9.56 -30.11
N PRO A 93 6.08 9.82 -31.22
CA PRO A 93 5.51 10.53 -32.38
C PRO A 93 4.34 9.80 -33.05
N ASP A 94 4.28 8.48 -32.97
CA ASP A 94 3.26 7.66 -33.63
C ASP A 94 1.96 7.52 -32.83
N LEU A 95 1.96 8.02 -31.59
CA LEU A 95 0.80 7.94 -30.71
C LEU A 95 -0.23 9.04 -31.00
N PRO A 96 -1.51 8.78 -30.77
CA PRO A 96 -2.54 9.81 -30.82
C PRO A 96 -2.35 10.83 -29.69
N LYS A 97 -2.88 12.04 -29.89
CA LYS A 97 -2.97 13.06 -28.84
C LYS A 97 -3.91 12.59 -27.75
N ASP A 98 -3.53 12.78 -26.50
CA ASP A 98 -4.39 12.57 -25.34
C ASP A 98 -4.98 13.93 -24.89
N PRO A 99 -6.26 14.22 -25.20
CA PRO A 99 -6.89 15.49 -24.82
C PRO A 99 -7.05 15.64 -23.29
N TYR A 100 -6.97 14.52 -22.55
CA TYR A 100 -7.13 14.48 -21.10
C TYR A 100 -5.79 14.38 -20.35
N LEU A 101 -4.67 14.44 -21.07
CA LEU A 101 -3.36 14.43 -20.44
C LEU A 101 -3.22 15.60 -19.45
N MET A 102 -3.08 15.26 -18.20
CA MET A 102 -2.96 16.20 -17.10
C MET A 102 -1.87 15.73 -16.13
N PHE A 103 -1.00 16.64 -15.71
CA PHE A 103 -0.01 16.48 -14.67
C PHE A 103 0.27 17.83 -14.02
N SER A 104 0.82 17.81 -12.80
CA SER A 104 1.14 19.05 -12.11
C SER A 104 2.32 19.77 -12.80
N THR A 105 2.12 21.03 -13.14
CA THR A 105 3.16 21.94 -13.62
C THR A 105 3.72 22.83 -12.50
N ASN A 106 3.08 22.81 -11.33
CA ASN A 106 3.54 23.50 -10.14
C ASN A 106 4.58 22.61 -9.44
N VAL A 107 5.77 23.16 -9.19
CA VAL A 107 6.81 22.45 -8.43
C VAL A 107 6.48 22.49 -6.95
N HIS A 108 5.97 21.39 -6.42
CA HIS A 108 5.61 21.24 -5.02
C HIS A 108 6.31 20.00 -4.45
N SER A 109 7.56 20.19 -4.01
CA SER A 109 8.38 19.12 -3.46
C SER A 109 8.08 18.87 -2.00
N THR A 110 7.98 17.60 -1.62
CA THR A 110 7.75 17.15 -0.24
C THR A 110 8.73 16.04 0.13
N GLU A 111 9.05 15.94 1.40
CA GLU A 111 9.87 14.85 1.93
C GLU A 111 9.30 14.39 3.27
N ILE A 112 8.87 13.14 3.30
CA ILE A 112 8.45 12.44 4.52
C ILE A 112 9.30 11.18 4.63
N SER A 113 10.07 11.07 5.70
CA SER A 113 10.90 9.90 5.98
C SER A 113 10.67 9.47 7.42
N GLU A 114 9.79 8.50 7.59
CA GLU A 114 9.59 7.87 8.89
C GLU A 114 10.80 6.97 9.19
N LYS A 115 11.37 7.15 10.37
CA LYS A 115 12.43 6.27 10.85
C LYS A 115 11.83 5.20 11.74
N LYS A 116 12.29 3.97 11.55
CA LYS A 116 12.04 2.89 12.50
C LYS A 116 12.39 3.37 13.90
N LYS A 117 11.41 3.43 14.79
CA LYS A 117 11.67 3.70 16.22
C LYS A 117 12.24 2.42 16.79
N ASN A 118 13.42 2.47 17.37
CA ASN A 118 14.22 1.46 18.12
C ASN A 118 13.54 0.10 18.39
N VAL A 119 13.01 -0.53 17.35
CA VAL A 119 12.34 -1.83 17.46
C VAL A 119 13.21 -2.84 16.74
N ASP A 120 13.68 -3.85 17.43
CA ASP A 120 14.32 -5.00 16.81
C ASP A 120 13.22 -5.97 16.36
N ASP A 121 13.03 -6.12 15.04
CA ASP A 121 12.04 -7.06 14.48
C ASP A 121 12.29 -8.50 14.95
N ARG A 122 13.54 -8.82 15.30
CA ARG A 122 13.90 -10.11 15.85
C ARG A 122 13.34 -10.28 17.26
N GLU A 123 13.44 -9.25 18.10
CA GLU A 123 12.86 -9.28 19.45
C GLU A 123 11.35 -9.42 19.42
N ASN A 124 10.69 -8.70 18.47
CA ASN A 124 9.24 -8.82 18.28
C ASN A 124 8.85 -10.23 17.84
N LEU A 125 9.56 -10.77 16.85
CA LEU A 125 9.30 -12.13 16.39
C LEU A 125 9.55 -13.16 17.49
N ASP A 126 10.61 -13.01 18.28
CA ASP A 126 10.91 -13.87 19.43
C ASP A 126 9.81 -13.78 20.49
N TYR A 127 9.25 -12.59 20.72
CA TYR A 127 8.10 -12.40 21.60
C TYR A 127 6.86 -13.13 21.06
N VAL A 128 6.54 -12.96 19.79
CA VAL A 128 5.45 -13.70 19.13
C VAL A 128 5.64 -15.20 19.30
N MET A 129 6.82 -15.71 18.95
CA MET A 129 7.11 -17.15 18.98
C MET A 129 6.96 -17.78 20.37
N ARG A 130 7.31 -17.06 21.43
CA ARG A 130 7.12 -17.54 22.82
C ARG A 130 5.62 -17.67 23.16
N ASN A 131 4.80 -16.74 22.69
CA ASN A 131 3.38 -16.69 23.05
C ASN A 131 2.50 -17.62 22.21
N ILE A 132 2.97 -18.05 21.02
CA ILE A 132 2.19 -18.89 20.09
C ILE A 132 2.67 -20.34 20.03
N SER A 133 3.75 -20.72 20.73
CA SER A 133 4.42 -22.02 20.59
C SER A 133 3.52 -23.24 20.82
N ASN A 134 2.44 -23.09 21.61
CA ASN A 134 1.49 -24.14 21.96
C ASN A 134 0.15 -24.00 21.21
N LEU A 135 0.09 -23.13 20.20
CA LEU A 135 -1.14 -22.90 19.43
C LEU A 135 -1.05 -23.58 18.07
N ASP A 136 -2.17 -24.14 17.61
CA ASP A 136 -2.31 -24.46 16.21
C ASP A 136 -2.60 -23.17 15.46
N LEU A 137 -1.49 -22.51 15.02
CA LEU A 137 -1.49 -21.22 14.39
C LEU A 137 -0.86 -21.31 13.02
N VAL A 138 -1.54 -20.71 12.04
CA VAL A 138 -1.02 -20.45 10.69
C VAL A 138 -1.03 -18.95 10.45
N GLY A 139 0.06 -18.40 9.94
CA GLY A 139 0.12 -16.96 9.69
C GLY A 139 1.37 -16.50 8.97
N ILE A 140 1.41 -15.20 8.73
CA ILE A 140 2.57 -14.50 8.18
C ILE A 140 2.83 -13.24 8.99
N TYR A 141 4.04 -13.14 9.53
CA TYR A 141 4.59 -11.90 10.07
C TYR A 141 5.47 -11.26 9.02
N SER A 142 5.28 -9.99 8.76
CA SER A 142 6.11 -9.21 7.83
C SER A 142 6.42 -7.85 8.43
N SER A 143 7.62 -7.33 8.14
CA SER A 143 8.03 -5.99 8.57
C SER A 143 9.03 -5.40 7.59
N GLY A 144 9.00 -4.09 7.40
CA GLY A 144 9.96 -3.44 6.53
C GLY A 144 9.57 -2.04 6.10
N TYR A 145 10.37 -1.54 5.17
CA TYR A 145 10.18 -0.23 4.57
C TYR A 145 9.50 -0.31 3.20
N ILE A 146 8.57 0.60 2.99
CA ILE A 146 8.03 0.95 1.67
C ILE A 146 8.54 2.34 1.31
N TYR A 147 8.93 2.51 0.06
CA TYR A 147 9.47 3.75 -0.47
C TYR A 147 8.68 4.16 -1.70
N THR A 148 8.21 5.39 -1.72
CA THR A 148 7.56 6.00 -2.89
C THR A 148 8.22 7.32 -3.20
N GLY A 149 8.53 7.55 -4.47
CA GLY A 149 9.15 8.78 -4.92
C GLY A 149 8.58 9.27 -6.23
N LEU A 150 8.51 10.58 -6.38
CA LEU A 150 8.21 11.24 -7.64
C LEU A 150 9.30 12.26 -7.95
N ALA A 151 9.71 12.31 -9.22
CA ALA A 151 10.53 13.38 -9.72
C ALA A 151 10.05 13.77 -11.13
N ASN A 152 10.14 15.06 -11.49
CA ASN A 152 9.83 15.49 -12.83
C ASN A 152 10.88 16.45 -13.42
N SER A 153 10.85 16.64 -14.73
CA SER A 153 11.80 17.49 -15.44
C SER A 153 11.61 19.00 -15.19
N LEU A 154 10.57 19.40 -14.44
CA LEU A 154 10.37 20.78 -13.96
C LEU A 154 11.10 21.07 -12.64
N GLY A 155 11.73 20.05 -12.03
CA GLY A 155 12.47 20.18 -10.77
C GLY A 155 11.70 19.77 -9.52
N GLN A 156 10.48 19.23 -9.64
CA GLN A 156 9.76 18.66 -8.53
C GLN A 156 10.41 17.35 -8.08
N PHE A 157 10.52 17.18 -6.77
CA PHE A 157 10.98 15.96 -6.13
C PHE A 157 10.17 15.70 -4.87
N ASN A 158 9.44 14.58 -4.86
CA ASN A 158 8.68 14.12 -3.71
C ASN A 158 9.24 12.79 -3.25
N TRP A 159 9.31 12.63 -1.93
CA TRP A 159 9.80 11.42 -1.30
C TRP A 159 8.94 11.06 -0.10
N HIS A 160 8.56 9.79 -0.05
CA HIS A 160 7.89 9.19 1.10
C HIS A 160 8.56 7.85 1.43
N SER A 161 8.87 7.63 2.69
CA SER A 161 9.26 6.31 3.18
C SER A 161 8.62 6.06 4.53
N ASP A 162 8.08 4.88 4.70
CA ASP A 162 7.44 4.45 5.94
C ASP A 162 7.87 3.05 6.32
N TYR A 163 7.94 2.80 7.62
CA TYR A 163 8.16 1.48 8.20
C TYR A 163 6.90 1.00 8.86
N SER A 164 6.54 -0.25 8.59
CA SER A 164 5.41 -0.90 9.25
C SER A 164 5.68 -2.39 9.43
N PHE A 165 4.89 -3.01 10.30
CA PHE A 165 4.78 -4.46 10.38
C PHE A 165 3.32 -4.88 10.25
N SER A 166 3.12 -6.14 9.86
CA SER A 166 1.84 -6.79 9.85
C SER A 166 2.00 -8.25 10.28
N PHE A 167 1.16 -8.69 11.19
CA PHE A 167 1.01 -10.09 11.57
C PHE A 167 -0.43 -10.51 11.30
N ASP A 168 -0.64 -11.22 10.21
CA ASP A 168 -1.93 -11.79 9.80
C ASP A 168 -1.90 -13.29 10.09
N TYR A 169 -2.83 -13.77 10.93
CA TYR A 169 -2.80 -15.15 11.40
C TYR A 169 -4.18 -15.68 11.76
N SER A 170 -4.28 -17.00 11.76
CA SER A 170 -5.44 -17.73 12.25
C SER A 170 -5.02 -18.74 13.31
N ILE A 171 -5.82 -18.84 14.37
CA ILE A 171 -5.67 -19.86 15.41
C ILE A 171 -6.80 -20.86 15.27
N TYR A 172 -6.49 -22.14 15.45
CA TYR A 172 -7.40 -23.27 15.26
C TYR A 172 -7.66 -23.99 16.57
N ASN A 173 -8.88 -24.53 16.72
CA ASN A 173 -9.19 -25.50 17.76
C ASN A 173 -9.14 -26.94 17.22
N GLU A 174 -9.32 -27.92 18.12
CA GLU A 174 -9.33 -29.35 17.78
C GLU A 174 -10.41 -29.76 16.76
N ASN A 175 -11.49 -28.99 16.62
CA ASN A 175 -12.56 -29.20 15.68
C ASN A 175 -12.33 -28.53 14.31
N ASN A 176 -11.12 -28.01 14.05
CA ASN A 176 -10.76 -27.24 12.85
C ASN A 176 -11.56 -25.93 12.68
N ASN A 177 -12.20 -25.43 13.72
CA ASN A 177 -12.73 -24.07 13.70
C ASN A 177 -11.57 -23.07 13.87
N ALA A 178 -11.64 -21.93 13.19
CA ALA A 178 -10.57 -20.93 13.24
C ALA A 178 -11.10 -19.53 13.50
N ILE A 179 -10.28 -18.74 14.17
CA ILE A 179 -10.42 -17.28 14.28
C ILE A 179 -9.27 -16.63 13.53
N LYS A 180 -9.59 -15.74 12.60
CA LYS A 180 -8.61 -14.88 11.93
C LYS A 180 -8.38 -13.61 12.75
N LEU A 181 -7.11 -13.28 12.95
CA LEU A 181 -6.63 -12.11 13.69
C LEU A 181 -5.60 -11.36 12.87
N ASN A 182 -5.53 -10.06 13.09
CA ASN A 182 -4.50 -9.20 12.49
C ASN A 182 -3.96 -8.26 13.56
N TYR A 183 -2.63 -8.06 13.54
CA TYR A 183 -1.97 -7.00 14.29
C TYR A 183 -0.98 -6.28 13.38
N SER A 184 -1.26 -5.03 13.07
CA SER A 184 -0.45 -4.21 12.16
C SER A 184 -0.27 -2.81 12.74
N SER A 185 0.96 -2.30 12.72
CA SER A 185 1.27 -0.95 13.21
C SER A 185 2.64 -0.48 12.70
N LYS A 186 2.97 0.78 12.97
CA LYS A 186 4.33 1.33 12.82
C LYS A 186 5.21 1.03 14.03
N ASN A 187 4.61 0.78 15.20
CA ASN A 187 5.31 0.53 16.46
C ASN A 187 4.75 -0.72 17.10
N TRP A 188 5.64 -1.63 17.52
CA TRP A 188 5.25 -2.82 18.25
C TRP A 188 4.92 -2.51 19.71
N ASN A 189 3.85 -3.14 20.23
CA ASN A 189 3.45 -3.10 21.63
C ASN A 189 3.05 -4.51 22.08
N ASN A 190 3.75 -5.05 23.09
CA ASN A 190 3.50 -6.39 23.61
C ASN A 190 2.10 -6.52 24.21
N ASP A 191 1.65 -5.53 24.97
CA ASP A 191 0.36 -5.58 25.66
C ASP A 191 -0.81 -5.58 24.65
N GLU A 192 -0.66 -4.84 23.56
CA GLU A 192 -1.63 -4.82 22.47
C GLU A 192 -1.70 -6.16 21.75
N PHE A 193 -0.53 -6.74 21.41
CA PHE A 193 -0.46 -8.07 20.82
C PHE A 193 -1.09 -9.12 21.75
N ASP A 194 -0.76 -9.13 23.03
CA ASP A 194 -1.32 -10.05 24.01
C ASP A 194 -2.83 -9.91 24.16
N SER A 195 -3.33 -8.68 24.16
CA SER A 195 -4.79 -8.40 24.18
C SER A 195 -5.48 -8.99 22.97
N ILE A 196 -4.96 -8.78 21.75
CA ILE A 196 -5.53 -9.32 20.51
C ILE A 196 -5.51 -10.86 20.54
N LEU A 197 -4.37 -11.45 20.94
CA LEU A 197 -4.24 -12.91 21.00
C LEU A 197 -5.19 -13.55 22.02
N ASN A 198 -5.36 -12.94 23.20
CA ASN A 198 -6.24 -13.45 24.25
C ASN A 198 -7.70 -13.33 23.83
N GLN A 199 -8.14 -12.21 23.24
CA GLN A 199 -9.48 -12.08 22.67
C GLN A 199 -9.75 -13.14 21.59
N GLY A 200 -8.73 -13.44 20.76
CA GLY A 200 -8.83 -14.50 19.76
C GLY A 200 -9.04 -15.88 20.39
N LYS A 201 -8.32 -16.20 21.46
CA LYS A 201 -8.51 -17.45 22.21
C LYS A 201 -9.92 -17.56 22.82
N GLU A 202 -10.41 -16.48 23.45
CA GLU A 202 -11.77 -16.44 23.99
C GLU A 202 -12.83 -16.65 22.91
N LYS A 203 -12.67 -16.04 21.74
CA LYS A 203 -13.58 -16.25 20.60
C LYS A 203 -13.50 -17.68 20.06
N LEU A 204 -12.32 -18.28 20.05
CA LEU A 204 -12.12 -19.66 19.62
C LEU A 204 -12.84 -20.64 20.56
N ASP A 205 -12.85 -20.37 21.88
CA ASP A 205 -13.62 -21.13 22.87
C ASP A 205 -15.12 -21.01 22.62
N VAL A 206 -15.62 -19.84 22.22
CA VAL A 206 -17.03 -19.65 21.85
C VAL A 206 -17.39 -20.49 20.62
N LEU A 207 -16.51 -20.61 19.63
CA LEU A 207 -16.75 -21.44 18.44
C LEU A 207 -16.80 -22.93 18.75
N SER A 208 -16.30 -23.37 19.89
CA SER A 208 -16.42 -24.77 20.36
C SER A 208 -17.78 -25.11 20.93
N LYS A 209 -18.63 -24.11 21.18
CA LYS A 209 -19.99 -24.32 21.70
C LYS A 209 -20.94 -24.82 20.60
N PRO A 210 -22.06 -25.50 20.97
CA PRO A 210 -23.06 -25.94 20.01
C PRO A 210 -23.59 -24.78 19.14
N ILE A 211 -23.75 -25.04 17.85
CA ILE A 211 -24.27 -24.06 16.88
C ILE A 211 -25.73 -23.71 17.26
N LYS A 212 -25.99 -22.42 17.31
CA LYS A 212 -27.35 -21.89 17.49
C LYS A 212 -27.83 -21.30 16.16
N ASN A 213 -28.93 -21.83 15.64
CA ASN A 213 -29.55 -21.25 14.45
C ASN A 213 -30.26 -19.94 14.83
N ILE A 214 -30.09 -18.93 14.01
CA ILE A 214 -30.80 -17.65 14.12
C ILE A 214 -31.87 -17.65 13.05
N GLU A 215 -33.11 -17.37 13.46
CA GLU A 215 -34.24 -17.24 12.54
C GLU A 215 -34.09 -15.97 11.67
N LYS A 216 -34.78 -15.97 10.53
CA LYS A 216 -34.78 -14.78 9.68
C LYS A 216 -35.50 -13.64 10.40
N GLY A 217 -34.85 -12.48 10.52
CA GLY A 217 -35.38 -11.32 11.23
C GLY A 217 -34.44 -10.12 11.20
N GLU A 218 -34.84 -9.07 11.92
CA GLU A 218 -34.00 -7.88 12.15
C GLU A 218 -33.36 -7.99 13.53
N TYR A 219 -32.06 -7.73 13.60
CA TYR A 219 -31.25 -7.84 14.80
C TYR A 219 -30.37 -6.61 15.01
N ASN A 220 -30.27 -6.20 16.26
CA ASN A 220 -29.23 -5.24 16.63
C ASN A 220 -27.88 -5.97 16.66
N VAL A 221 -26.91 -5.47 15.90
CA VAL A 221 -25.59 -6.08 15.80
C VAL A 221 -24.50 -5.05 16.14
N TYR A 222 -23.43 -5.52 16.76
CA TYR A 222 -22.18 -4.81 16.85
C TYR A 222 -21.21 -5.39 15.82
N LEU A 223 -20.73 -4.54 14.91
CA LEU A 223 -19.70 -4.90 13.95
C LEU A 223 -18.33 -4.54 14.53
N GLU A 224 -17.51 -5.56 14.76
CA GLU A 224 -16.10 -5.32 15.15
C GLU A 224 -15.33 -4.63 14.01
N PRO A 225 -14.22 -3.93 14.34
CA PRO A 225 -13.41 -3.22 13.33
C PRO A 225 -13.02 -4.10 12.13
N SER A 226 -12.68 -5.37 12.35
CA SER A 226 -12.33 -6.31 11.28
C SER A 226 -13.49 -6.60 10.32
N ALA A 227 -14.72 -6.73 10.85
CA ALA A 227 -15.92 -6.93 10.04
C ALA A 227 -16.31 -5.63 9.29
N LEU A 228 -16.15 -4.48 9.95
CA LEU A 228 -16.40 -3.19 9.33
C LEU A 228 -15.41 -2.89 8.20
N ASN A 229 -14.13 -3.29 8.36
CA ASN A 229 -13.10 -3.13 7.34
C ASN A 229 -13.50 -3.80 6.02
N GLU A 230 -14.07 -5.00 6.05
CA GLU A 230 -14.56 -5.71 4.86
C GLU A 230 -15.62 -4.90 4.09
N ILE A 231 -16.50 -4.22 4.82
CA ILE A 231 -17.53 -3.36 4.23
C ILE A 231 -16.91 -2.12 3.60
N ILE A 232 -15.96 -1.47 4.29
CA ILE A 232 -15.26 -0.29 3.79
C ILE A 232 -14.40 -0.64 2.58
N ASP A 233 -13.70 -1.77 2.59
CA ASP A 233 -12.90 -2.26 1.45
C ASP A 233 -13.80 -2.48 0.22
N MET A 234 -14.97 -3.08 0.38
CA MET A 234 -15.93 -3.25 -0.71
C MET A 234 -16.44 -1.89 -1.24
N MET A 235 -16.70 -0.92 -0.37
CA MET A 235 -17.09 0.44 -0.76
C MET A 235 -15.96 1.17 -1.47
N SER A 236 -14.69 0.91 -1.11
CA SER A 236 -13.51 1.55 -1.70
C SER A 236 -13.24 1.13 -3.14
N TRP A 237 -13.80 0.02 -3.62
CA TRP A 237 -13.67 -0.48 -5.00
C TRP A 237 -14.32 0.47 -6.02
N GLY A 238 -13.67 1.63 -6.22
CA GLY A 238 -14.14 2.70 -7.09
C GLY A 238 -15.28 3.54 -6.48
N GLY A 239 -15.81 3.20 -5.32
CA GLY A 239 -16.90 3.93 -4.68
C GLY A 239 -16.52 5.37 -4.34
N PHE A 240 -15.37 5.56 -3.74
CA PHE A 240 -14.85 6.89 -3.37
C PHE A 240 -14.14 7.62 -4.53
N SER A 241 -13.97 6.98 -5.70
CA SER A 241 -13.33 7.59 -6.86
C SER A 241 -14.17 8.77 -7.40
N TYR A 242 -13.58 9.96 -7.42
CA TYR A 242 -14.20 11.13 -8.03
C TYR A 242 -14.57 10.88 -9.50
N LYS A 243 -13.67 10.27 -10.29
CA LYS A 243 -13.91 9.91 -11.68
C LYS A 243 -15.11 8.98 -11.80
N ALA A 244 -15.14 7.88 -11.04
CA ALA A 244 -16.25 6.92 -11.10
C ALA A 244 -17.59 7.56 -10.71
N ASN A 245 -17.60 8.48 -9.74
CA ASN A 245 -18.78 9.24 -9.37
C ASN A 245 -19.24 10.18 -10.50
N LYS A 246 -18.32 10.89 -11.17
CA LYS A 246 -18.66 11.81 -12.29
C LYS A 246 -19.23 11.08 -13.50
N ILE A 247 -18.72 9.91 -13.85
CA ILE A 247 -19.24 9.10 -14.98
C ILE A 247 -20.41 8.19 -14.58
N GLY A 248 -20.83 8.17 -13.31
CA GLY A 248 -21.99 7.42 -12.82
C GLY A 248 -21.76 5.91 -12.64
N THR A 249 -20.51 5.45 -12.62
CA THR A 249 -20.17 4.03 -12.42
C THR A 249 -19.83 3.66 -10.97
N SER A 250 -19.75 4.65 -10.09
CA SER A 250 -19.50 4.41 -8.67
C SER A 250 -20.71 3.72 -8.02
N PRO A 251 -20.52 2.67 -7.19
CA PRO A 251 -21.60 2.10 -6.38
C PRO A 251 -22.18 3.11 -5.37
N LEU A 252 -21.45 4.18 -5.05
CA LEU A 252 -21.88 5.25 -4.15
C LEU A 252 -22.47 6.47 -4.86
N HIS A 253 -22.76 6.39 -6.16
CA HIS A 253 -23.25 7.54 -6.93
C HIS A 253 -24.57 8.12 -6.39
N LEU A 254 -25.45 7.31 -5.78
CA LEU A 254 -26.70 7.77 -5.17
C LEU A 254 -26.46 8.63 -3.92
N LEU A 255 -25.41 8.31 -3.15
CA LEU A 255 -24.99 9.15 -2.02
C LEU A 255 -24.48 10.51 -2.52
N ASN A 256 -23.66 10.48 -3.57
CA ASN A 256 -23.12 11.73 -4.17
C ASN A 256 -24.22 12.62 -4.78
N LYS A 257 -25.30 12.03 -5.26
CA LYS A 257 -26.48 12.76 -5.76
C LYS A 257 -27.48 13.18 -4.68
N SER A 258 -27.21 12.81 -3.43
CA SER A 258 -28.13 13.03 -2.31
C SER A 258 -29.51 12.33 -2.46
N GLU A 259 -29.59 11.30 -3.32
CA GLU A 259 -30.77 10.45 -3.49
C GLU A 259 -30.87 9.38 -2.39
N LYS A 260 -29.75 9.07 -1.76
CA LYS A 260 -29.62 8.21 -0.57
C LYS A 260 -28.71 8.91 0.43
N SER A 261 -28.83 8.53 1.69
CA SER A 261 -27.95 8.99 2.77
C SER A 261 -27.57 7.83 3.67
N LEU A 262 -26.40 7.90 4.24
CA LEU A 262 -26.02 7.08 5.37
C LEU A 262 -26.68 7.67 6.63
N HIS A 263 -26.72 6.87 7.70
CA HIS A 263 -27.18 7.39 8.98
C HIS A 263 -26.33 8.58 9.43
N PRO A 264 -26.90 9.66 10.02
CA PRO A 264 -26.17 10.88 10.38
C PRO A 264 -25.01 10.66 11.37
N SER A 265 -25.01 9.54 12.12
CA SER A 265 -23.90 9.19 13.00
C SER A 265 -22.69 8.57 12.31
N ILE A 266 -22.78 8.30 11.00
CA ILE A 266 -21.66 7.73 10.22
C ILE A 266 -20.87 8.87 9.61
N SER A 267 -19.58 8.94 9.95
CA SER A 267 -18.59 9.82 9.33
C SER A 267 -17.47 8.97 8.76
N ILE A 268 -17.08 9.23 7.52
CA ILE A 268 -15.99 8.53 6.82
C ILE A 268 -15.06 9.59 6.27
N ASP A 269 -13.81 9.58 6.72
CA ASP A 269 -12.78 10.54 6.31
C ASP A 269 -11.57 9.79 5.75
N GLU A 270 -10.98 10.32 4.66
CA GLU A 270 -9.65 9.91 4.19
C GLU A 270 -8.59 10.75 4.90
N ASN A 271 -7.77 10.12 5.73
CA ASN A 271 -6.74 10.81 6.51
C ASN A 271 -5.34 10.29 6.18
N ILE A 272 -4.65 10.97 5.27
CA ILE A 272 -3.28 10.64 4.86
C ILE A 272 -2.28 10.76 6.02
N LYS A 273 -2.52 11.66 6.99
CA LYS A 273 -1.58 11.92 8.09
C LYS A 273 -1.42 10.74 9.04
N ASP A 274 -2.49 9.98 9.24
CA ASP A 274 -2.48 8.80 10.12
C ASP A 274 -2.19 7.50 9.36
N GLY A 275 -2.13 7.57 8.02
CA GLY A 275 -1.85 6.45 7.14
C GLY A 275 -0.36 6.22 6.85
N ILE A 276 -0.11 5.30 5.94
CA ILE A 276 1.21 4.97 5.40
C ILE A 276 1.36 5.42 3.94
N SER A 277 0.37 6.11 3.40
CA SER A 277 0.34 6.55 2.01
C SER A 277 1.13 7.85 1.80
N ALA A 278 1.74 7.98 0.63
CA ALA A 278 2.36 9.23 0.22
C ALA A 278 1.31 10.33 0.04
N ASN A 279 1.69 11.57 0.34
CA ASN A 279 0.84 12.75 0.15
C ASN A 279 0.91 13.36 -1.26
N PHE A 280 1.33 12.57 -2.23
CA PHE A 280 1.40 12.97 -3.65
C PHE A 280 1.00 11.79 -4.53
N ASN A 281 0.45 12.09 -5.70
CA ASN A 281 0.07 11.09 -6.67
C ASN A 281 1.10 10.94 -7.82
N SER A 282 0.86 9.99 -8.72
CA SER A 282 1.76 9.68 -9.86
C SER A 282 1.91 10.80 -10.89
N ASP A 283 1.03 11.80 -10.87
CA ASP A 283 1.02 12.91 -11.81
C ASP A 283 1.54 14.22 -11.17
N GLY A 284 2.04 14.16 -9.92
CA GLY A 284 2.69 15.25 -9.20
C GLY A 284 1.76 16.17 -8.43
N PHE A 285 0.49 15.84 -8.29
CA PHE A 285 -0.44 16.58 -7.43
C PHE A 285 -0.29 16.14 -5.96
N ILE A 286 -0.51 17.09 -5.05
CA ILE A 286 -0.48 16.91 -3.58
C ILE A 286 -1.89 16.96 -3.04
#